data_73e5b49afee9a26de21174f72efe827d
#
_entry.id   73e5b49afee9a26de21174f72efe827d
#
_cell.length_a   1.000
_cell.length_b   1.000
_cell.length_c   1.000
_cell.angle_alpha   90.00
_cell.angle_beta   90.00
_cell.angle_gamma   90.00
#
_symmetry.space_group_name_H-M   'P 1'
#
loop_
_entity.id
_entity.type
_entity.pdbx_description
1 polymer ?
#
loop_
_entity_poly.entity_id
_entity_poly.type
_entity_poly.pdbx_seq_one_letter_code
_entity_poly.pdbx_strand_id
1 'polypeptide(L)'
;PYSSFDGSYYNALKHFNEYQALLYASRESLDVCAIRPSFIFGPGRTTGVPWACSFIEDAINGKTTHVPMHPDSTFGLIYVDDVVDLFTKITLAKTLSSNVYNTGGHLLSISEIAAEVNSVLNGNLISDPAKNPLFQFDISNGRAHKEFGFTLSPFSESLIKHANILRSQ
;
A
#
# COMPACT_ATOMS: atom_id res chain seq x y z
N PRO A 1 6.43 -17.90 -0.70
CA PRO A 1 5.42 -18.84 -1.18
C PRO A 1 4.46 -18.06 -2.06
N TYR A 2 4.28 -18.52 -3.28
CA TYR A 2 3.27 -17.99 -4.17
C TYR A 2 1.93 -18.43 -3.61
N SER A 3 1.30 -17.52 -2.86
CA SER A 3 0.00 -17.76 -2.30
C SER A 3 -1.03 -17.92 -3.43
N SER A 4 -1.94 -18.79 -3.20
CA SER A 4 -3.17 -19.07 -3.91
C SER A 4 -3.53 -18.06 -5.02
N PHE A 5 -3.63 -18.57 -6.22
CA PHE A 5 -4.27 -17.92 -7.35
C PHE A 5 -5.70 -17.50 -6.91
N ASP A 6 -5.92 -16.21 -6.78
CA ASP A 6 -7.21 -15.63 -6.39
C ASP A 6 -8.20 -15.54 -7.55
N GLY A 7 -7.86 -16.14 -8.70
CA GLY A 7 -8.68 -16.13 -9.88
C GLY A 7 -8.68 -14.82 -10.67
N SER A 8 -7.91 -13.80 -10.27
CA SER A 8 -7.87 -12.55 -11.01
C SER A 8 -6.81 -12.55 -12.11
N TYR A 9 -7.18 -12.07 -13.29
CA TYR A 9 -6.23 -11.84 -14.40
C TYR A 9 -5.12 -10.87 -14.01
N TYR A 10 -5.43 -9.87 -13.18
CA TYR A 10 -4.45 -8.90 -12.71
C TYR A 10 -3.31 -9.58 -11.96
N ASN A 11 -3.63 -10.41 -10.98
CA ASN A 11 -2.62 -11.11 -10.18
C ASN A 11 -1.82 -12.11 -11.04
N ALA A 12 -2.47 -12.83 -11.95
CA ALA A 12 -1.79 -13.72 -12.88
C ALA A 12 -0.75 -12.95 -13.73
N LEU A 13 -1.14 -11.79 -14.28
CA LEU A 13 -0.24 -10.95 -15.07
C LEU A 13 0.92 -10.36 -14.24
N LYS A 14 0.67 -9.96 -12.98
CA LYS A 14 1.74 -9.48 -12.11
C LYS A 14 2.75 -10.57 -11.78
N HIS A 15 2.30 -11.80 -11.50
CA HIS A 15 3.18 -12.96 -11.34
C HIS A 15 3.99 -13.24 -12.59
N PHE A 16 3.33 -13.24 -13.76
CA PHE A 16 4.01 -13.45 -15.03
C PHE A 16 5.10 -12.41 -15.30
N ASN A 17 4.81 -11.13 -15.08
CA ASN A 17 5.79 -10.05 -15.24
C ASN A 17 7.01 -10.23 -14.32
N GLU A 18 6.77 -10.63 -13.06
CA GLU A 18 7.86 -10.90 -12.12
C GLU A 18 8.73 -12.09 -12.59
N TYR A 19 8.11 -13.18 -13.06
CA TYR A 19 8.84 -14.32 -13.63
C TYR A 19 9.65 -13.92 -14.85
N GLN A 20 9.09 -13.13 -15.76
CA GLN A 20 9.83 -12.62 -16.91
C GLN A 20 11.04 -11.81 -16.47
N ALA A 21 10.87 -10.86 -15.53
CA ALA A 21 11.95 -10.04 -15.03
C ALA A 21 13.09 -10.89 -14.43
N LEU A 22 12.75 -11.88 -13.60
CA LEU A 22 13.74 -12.80 -13.01
C LEU A 22 14.42 -13.68 -14.06
N LEU A 23 13.69 -14.10 -15.11
CA LEU A 23 14.25 -14.87 -16.20
C LEU A 23 15.27 -14.05 -17.01
N TYR A 24 14.95 -12.79 -17.31
CA TYR A 24 15.88 -11.88 -17.98
C TYR A 24 17.11 -11.59 -17.10
N ALA A 25 16.92 -11.37 -15.80
CA ALA A 25 18.03 -11.21 -14.86
C ALA A 25 19.02 -12.39 -14.93
N SER A 26 18.50 -13.63 -15.02
CA SER A 26 19.33 -14.83 -15.03
C SER A 26 20.01 -15.11 -16.37
N ARG A 27 19.37 -14.76 -17.51
CA ARG A 27 19.83 -15.09 -18.85
C ARG A 27 20.70 -14.01 -19.48
N GLU A 28 20.36 -12.75 -19.24
CA GLU A 28 20.96 -11.60 -19.91
C GLU A 28 21.86 -10.79 -18.97
N SER A 29 22.11 -11.30 -17.77
CA SER A 29 22.89 -10.60 -16.72
C SER A 29 22.38 -9.20 -16.42
N LEU A 30 21.05 -9.01 -16.48
CA LEU A 30 20.41 -7.74 -16.16
C LEU A 30 20.24 -7.62 -14.66
N ASP A 31 20.51 -6.43 -14.13
CA ASP A 31 20.22 -6.09 -12.74
C ASP A 31 18.74 -5.72 -12.59
N VAL A 32 17.93 -6.68 -12.18
CA VAL A 32 16.47 -6.55 -12.08
C VAL A 32 16.02 -6.79 -10.66
N CYS A 33 15.16 -5.91 -10.16
CA CYS A 33 14.52 -6.05 -8.87
C CYS A 33 13.03 -5.74 -8.95
N ALA A 34 12.20 -6.58 -8.34
CA ALA A 34 10.78 -6.37 -8.19
C ALA A 34 10.45 -5.83 -6.79
N ILE A 35 9.55 -4.84 -6.72
CA ILE A 35 8.96 -4.36 -5.47
C ILE A 35 7.49 -4.78 -5.44
N ARG A 36 7.05 -5.35 -4.33
CA ARG A 36 5.67 -5.75 -4.08
C ARG A 36 5.06 -4.83 -3.02
N PRO A 37 4.40 -3.74 -3.45
CA PRO A 37 3.77 -2.82 -2.50
C PRO A 37 2.45 -3.37 -1.99
N SER A 38 2.08 -3.03 -0.74
CA SER A 38 0.71 -3.03 -0.26
C SER A 38 -0.12 -1.99 -1.01
N PHE A 39 -1.40 -1.79 -0.66
CA PHE A 39 -2.21 -0.80 -1.35
C PHE A 39 -1.64 0.61 -1.11
N ILE A 40 -1.13 1.21 -2.19
CA ILE A 40 -0.51 2.53 -2.12
C ILE A 40 -1.62 3.58 -2.00
N PHE A 41 -1.51 4.49 -1.04
CA PHE A 41 -2.31 5.72 -1.00
C PHE A 41 -1.41 6.95 -1.05
N GLY A 42 -1.94 8.07 -1.52
CA GLY A 42 -1.17 9.30 -1.66
C GLY A 42 -1.72 10.21 -2.74
N PRO A 43 -1.17 11.43 -2.86
CA PRO A 43 -1.61 12.41 -3.87
C PRO A 43 -1.51 11.82 -5.29
N GLY A 44 -2.48 12.17 -6.13
CA GLY A 44 -2.51 11.77 -7.54
C GLY A 44 -3.03 10.35 -7.81
N ARG A 45 -3.36 9.56 -6.78
CA ARG A 45 -3.96 8.25 -6.99
C ARG A 45 -5.44 8.38 -7.35
N THR A 46 -5.81 7.99 -8.56
CA THR A 46 -7.18 8.09 -9.11
C THR A 46 -7.79 6.74 -9.45
N THR A 47 -7.02 5.64 -9.39
CA THR A 47 -7.45 4.30 -9.79
C THR A 47 -7.24 3.27 -8.70
N GLY A 48 -8.08 2.23 -8.68
CA GLY A 48 -8.03 1.13 -7.73
C GLY A 48 -9.31 1.01 -6.92
N VAL A 49 -9.21 0.79 -5.62
CA VAL A 49 -10.36 0.72 -4.70
C VAL A 49 -10.90 2.14 -4.45
N PRO A 50 -12.12 2.47 -4.89
CA PRO A 50 -12.61 3.86 -4.91
C PRO A 50 -12.48 4.59 -3.58
N TRP A 51 -13.00 4.01 -2.48
CA TRP A 51 -12.95 4.65 -1.16
C TRP A 51 -11.52 4.93 -0.69
N ALA A 52 -10.59 4.01 -0.98
CA ALA A 52 -9.19 4.15 -0.57
C ALA A 52 -8.41 5.15 -1.44
N CYS A 53 -8.99 5.61 -2.54
CA CYS A 53 -8.45 6.70 -3.36
C CYS A 53 -8.95 8.07 -2.89
N SER A 54 -10.18 8.16 -2.33
CA SER A 54 -10.84 9.44 -2.03
C SER A 54 -10.94 9.80 -0.54
N PHE A 55 -10.73 8.88 0.39
CA PHE A 55 -11.08 9.07 1.80
C PHE A 55 -10.41 10.29 2.48
N ILE A 56 -9.22 10.69 2.05
CA ILE A 56 -8.54 11.87 2.58
C ILE A 56 -9.12 13.14 1.96
N GLU A 57 -9.37 13.13 0.64
CA GLU A 57 -10.04 14.24 -0.04
C GLU A 57 -11.46 14.45 0.49
N ASP A 58 -12.21 13.38 0.69
CA ASP A 58 -13.54 13.43 1.29
C ASP A 58 -13.48 14.04 2.71
N ALA A 59 -12.51 13.60 3.53
CA ALA A 59 -12.33 14.10 4.89
C ALA A 59 -12.07 15.62 4.91
N ILE A 60 -11.14 16.13 4.10
CA ILE A 60 -10.82 17.56 4.07
C ILE A 60 -11.96 18.42 3.50
N ASN A 61 -12.84 17.84 2.68
CA ASN A 61 -14.01 18.50 2.10
C ASN A 61 -15.28 18.32 2.94
N GLY A 62 -15.18 17.70 4.13
CA GLY A 62 -16.33 17.45 5.01
C GLY A 62 -17.34 16.44 4.45
N LYS A 63 -16.91 15.60 3.51
CA LYS A 63 -17.75 14.55 2.92
C LYS A 63 -17.62 13.25 3.68
N THR A 64 -18.66 12.43 3.63
CA THR A 64 -18.64 11.06 4.17
C THR A 64 -18.08 10.10 3.15
N THR A 65 -17.06 9.33 3.54
CA THR A 65 -16.57 8.20 2.75
C THR A 65 -17.30 6.93 3.12
N HIS A 66 -17.96 6.29 2.16
CA HIS A 66 -18.61 4.99 2.35
C HIS A 66 -17.66 3.85 1.95
N VAL A 67 -17.36 2.99 2.92
CA VAL A 67 -16.50 1.82 2.73
C VAL A 67 -17.38 0.57 2.66
N PRO A 68 -17.49 -0.11 1.50
CA PRO A 68 -18.36 -1.29 1.33
C PRO A 68 -17.70 -2.56 1.93
N MET A 69 -17.15 -2.44 3.14
CA MET A 69 -16.49 -3.52 3.87
C MET A 69 -16.96 -3.54 5.32
N HIS A 70 -16.91 -4.74 5.94
CA HIS A 70 -17.18 -4.88 7.37
C HIS A 70 -16.16 -4.07 8.20
N PRO A 71 -16.54 -3.46 9.34
CA PRO A 71 -15.63 -2.68 10.18
C PRO A 71 -14.38 -3.46 10.65
N ASP A 72 -14.49 -4.77 10.86
CA ASP A 72 -13.38 -5.64 11.26
C ASP A 72 -12.54 -6.14 10.08
N SER A 73 -12.93 -5.85 8.83
CA SER A 73 -12.11 -6.21 7.67
C SER A 73 -10.76 -5.49 7.75
N THR A 74 -9.67 -6.21 7.46
CA THR A 74 -8.34 -5.61 7.45
C THR A 74 -7.93 -5.17 6.06
N PHE A 75 -7.22 -4.04 5.98
CA PHE A 75 -6.72 -3.47 4.75
C PHE A 75 -5.29 -2.96 4.93
N GLY A 76 -4.39 -3.41 4.04
CA GLY A 76 -2.98 -3.03 4.10
C GLY A 76 -2.69 -1.77 3.29
N LEU A 77 -2.32 -0.68 3.95
CA LEU A 77 -2.05 0.63 3.35
C LEU A 77 -0.58 1.01 3.45
N ILE A 78 -0.02 1.57 2.39
CA ILE A 78 1.31 2.19 2.40
C ILE A 78 1.26 3.57 1.74
N TYR A 79 1.93 4.54 2.35
CA TYR A 79 2.02 5.87 1.78
C TYR A 79 2.99 5.91 0.60
N VAL A 80 2.66 6.69 -0.42
CA VAL A 80 3.42 6.75 -1.66
C VAL A 80 4.89 7.11 -1.44
N ASP A 81 5.19 7.98 -0.49
CA ASP A 81 6.58 8.38 -0.23
C ASP A 81 7.43 7.26 0.36
N ASP A 82 6.82 6.37 1.17
CA ASP A 82 7.53 5.18 1.67
C ASP A 82 7.89 4.24 0.51
N VAL A 83 7.00 4.12 -0.47
CA VAL A 83 7.29 3.34 -1.69
C VAL A 83 8.44 3.97 -2.48
N VAL A 84 8.42 5.30 -2.63
CA VAL A 84 9.49 6.06 -3.30
C VAL A 84 10.81 5.93 -2.55
N ASP A 85 10.80 5.99 -1.20
CA ASP A 85 12.01 5.80 -0.38
C ASP A 85 12.63 4.42 -0.64
N LEU A 86 11.83 3.35 -0.55
CA LEU A 86 12.34 2.00 -0.83
C LEU A 86 12.84 1.86 -2.27
N PHE A 87 12.11 2.41 -3.22
CA PHE A 87 12.50 2.39 -4.64
C PHE A 87 13.85 3.07 -4.83
N THR A 88 14.03 4.23 -4.22
CA THR A 88 15.29 5.01 -4.28
C THR A 88 16.44 4.24 -3.65
N LYS A 89 16.24 3.65 -2.47
CA LYS A 89 17.27 2.84 -1.78
C LYS A 89 17.72 1.65 -2.62
N ILE A 90 16.77 0.93 -3.22
CA ILE A 90 17.05 -0.20 -4.12
C ILE A 90 17.83 0.27 -5.36
N THR A 91 17.38 1.36 -6.00
CA THR A 91 17.99 1.87 -7.24
C THR A 91 19.43 2.37 -7.01
N LEU A 92 19.72 2.94 -5.85
CA LEU A 92 21.04 3.46 -5.52
C LEU A 92 21.97 2.41 -4.87
N ALA A 93 21.47 1.23 -4.55
CA ALA A 93 22.27 0.16 -3.97
C ALA A 93 23.29 -0.38 -4.99
N LYS A 94 24.54 -0.58 -4.55
CA LYS A 94 25.58 -1.19 -5.40
C LYS A 94 25.34 -2.68 -5.66
N THR A 95 24.72 -3.35 -4.71
CA THR A 95 24.40 -4.78 -4.75
C THR A 95 23.13 -5.00 -3.99
N LEU A 96 22.34 -5.99 -4.39
CA LEU A 96 21.10 -6.40 -3.74
C LEU A 96 21.24 -7.83 -3.21
N SER A 97 20.76 -8.09 -2.01
CA SER A 97 20.69 -9.46 -1.46
C SER A 97 19.55 -10.27 -2.03
N SER A 98 18.63 -9.64 -2.76
CA SER A 98 17.46 -10.28 -3.36
C SER A 98 16.97 -9.51 -4.57
N ASN A 99 16.30 -10.23 -5.47
CA ASN A 99 15.61 -9.64 -6.62
C ASN A 99 14.15 -9.29 -6.32
N VAL A 100 13.68 -9.46 -5.08
CA VAL A 100 12.29 -9.16 -4.70
C VAL A 100 12.24 -8.61 -3.29
N TYR A 101 11.60 -7.44 -3.13
CA TYR A 101 11.35 -6.80 -1.84
C TYR A 101 9.86 -6.48 -1.67
N ASN A 102 9.32 -6.80 -0.50
CA ASN A 102 8.01 -6.34 -0.10
C ASN A 102 8.14 -5.02 0.66
N THR A 103 7.19 -4.12 0.46
CA THR A 103 7.15 -2.87 1.22
C THR A 103 6.59 -3.04 2.63
N GLY A 104 5.80 -4.11 2.85
CA GLY A 104 4.87 -4.11 3.98
C GLY A 104 3.77 -3.07 3.81
N GLY A 105 3.11 -2.73 4.89
CA GLY A 105 2.06 -1.72 4.97
C GLY A 105 1.47 -1.69 6.37
N HIS A 106 0.71 -0.65 6.68
CA HIS A 106 -0.12 -0.60 7.88
C HIS A 106 -1.32 -1.52 7.67
N LEU A 107 -1.31 -2.70 8.28
CA LEU A 107 -2.44 -3.61 8.27
C LEU A 107 -3.41 -3.17 9.37
N LEU A 108 -4.45 -2.45 8.99
CA LEU A 108 -5.44 -1.86 9.89
C LEU A 108 -6.83 -2.40 9.57
N SER A 109 -7.68 -2.53 10.58
CA SER A 109 -9.11 -2.72 10.37
C SER A 109 -9.75 -1.45 9.78
N ILE A 110 -10.88 -1.60 9.11
CA ILE A 110 -11.63 -0.44 8.60
C ILE A 110 -12.05 0.49 9.74
N SER A 111 -12.39 -0.07 10.91
CA SER A 111 -12.68 0.74 12.11
C SER A 111 -11.46 1.52 12.63
N GLU A 112 -10.26 0.94 12.60
CA GLU A 112 -9.02 1.65 12.97
C GLU A 112 -8.70 2.76 11.98
N ILE A 113 -8.84 2.50 10.67
CA ILE A 113 -8.67 3.54 9.63
C ILE A 113 -9.66 4.68 9.86
N ALA A 114 -10.94 4.37 10.12
CA ALA A 114 -11.96 5.37 10.40
C ALA A 114 -11.65 6.20 11.64
N ALA A 115 -11.20 5.57 12.72
CA ALA A 115 -10.82 6.24 13.96
C ALA A 115 -9.65 7.20 13.73
N GLU A 116 -8.63 6.78 12.99
CA GLU A 116 -7.46 7.60 12.70
C GLU A 116 -7.80 8.78 11.79
N VAL A 117 -8.59 8.55 10.72
CA VAL A 117 -9.06 9.62 9.83
C VAL A 117 -9.92 10.65 10.57
N ASN A 118 -10.79 10.20 11.45
CA ASN A 118 -11.58 11.10 12.29
C ASN A 118 -10.68 11.92 13.25
N SER A 119 -9.77 11.25 13.94
CA SER A 119 -8.86 11.86 14.91
C SER A 119 -7.98 12.95 14.30
N VAL A 120 -7.38 12.68 13.14
CA VAL A 120 -6.35 13.58 12.54
C VAL A 120 -6.93 14.58 11.55
N LEU A 121 -7.99 14.21 10.82
CA LEU A 121 -8.54 15.02 9.72
C LEU A 121 -9.98 15.51 9.98
N ASN A 122 -10.58 15.09 11.09
CA ASN A 122 -11.99 15.35 11.40
C ASN A 122 -12.93 14.76 10.32
N GLY A 123 -12.49 13.66 9.69
CA GLY A 123 -13.21 12.99 8.61
C GLY A 123 -14.29 12.04 9.11
N ASN A 124 -15.20 11.67 8.24
CA ASN A 124 -16.26 10.71 8.53
C ASN A 124 -16.21 9.54 7.55
N LEU A 125 -15.81 8.36 8.06
CA LEU A 125 -15.70 7.14 7.28
C LEU A 125 -16.65 6.10 7.85
N ILE A 126 -17.60 5.62 7.02
CA ILE A 126 -18.66 4.69 7.41
C ILE A 126 -18.45 3.35 6.70
N SER A 127 -18.32 2.30 7.48
CA SER A 127 -18.23 0.91 7.04
C SER A 127 -19.61 0.25 6.96
N ASP A 128 -19.68 -0.92 6.32
CA ASP A 128 -20.93 -1.68 6.14
C ASP A 128 -20.89 -2.96 7.03
N PRO A 129 -21.53 -2.94 8.21
CA PRO A 129 -21.56 -4.07 9.12
C PRO A 129 -22.36 -5.27 8.61
N ALA A 130 -23.14 -5.11 7.52
CA ALA A 130 -23.88 -6.21 6.89
C ALA A 130 -23.00 -7.08 5.97
N LYS A 131 -21.77 -6.66 5.68
CA LYS A 131 -20.81 -7.44 4.92
C LYS A 131 -20.15 -8.51 5.79
N ASN A 132 -19.60 -9.53 5.17
CA ASN A 132 -18.71 -10.47 5.85
C ASN A 132 -17.33 -9.86 6.03
N PRO A 133 -16.65 -10.06 7.17
CA PRO A 133 -15.27 -9.60 7.36
C PRO A 133 -14.33 -10.25 6.35
N LEU A 134 -13.44 -9.45 5.76
CA LEU A 134 -12.38 -9.89 4.89
C LEU A 134 -11.03 -9.53 5.54
N PHE A 135 -10.17 -10.54 5.73
CA PHE A 135 -8.87 -10.35 6.36
C PHE A 135 -7.76 -10.45 5.34
N GLN A 136 -6.95 -9.40 5.26
CA GLN A 136 -5.69 -9.42 4.52
C GLN A 136 -4.58 -9.98 5.42
N PHE A 137 -3.58 -10.58 4.78
CA PHE A 137 -2.39 -11.04 5.49
C PHE A 137 -1.40 -9.90 5.68
N ASP A 138 -0.71 -9.91 6.82
CA ASP A 138 0.43 -9.03 7.03
C ASP A 138 1.55 -9.40 6.04
N ILE A 139 2.06 -8.39 5.36
CA ILE A 139 3.15 -8.53 4.39
C ILE A 139 4.44 -8.02 5.04
N SER A 140 5.31 -8.94 5.44
CA SER A 140 6.58 -8.57 6.06
C SER A 140 7.50 -7.80 5.11
N ASN A 141 8.00 -6.65 5.56
CA ASN A 141 9.07 -5.89 4.93
C ASN A 141 10.46 -6.21 5.51
N GLY A 142 10.58 -7.28 6.28
CA GLY A 142 11.79 -7.61 7.06
C GLY A 142 13.07 -7.64 6.24
N ARG A 143 13.01 -8.01 4.95
CA ARG A 143 14.17 -7.97 4.06
C ARG A 143 14.59 -6.53 3.74
N ALA A 144 13.63 -5.68 3.37
CA ALA A 144 13.88 -4.26 3.10
C ALA A 144 14.39 -3.54 4.36
N HIS A 145 13.81 -3.86 5.51
CA HIS A 145 14.28 -3.32 6.79
C HIS A 145 15.73 -3.73 7.10
N LYS A 146 16.04 -5.01 6.97
CA LYS A 146 17.37 -5.54 7.27
C LYS A 146 18.47 -4.95 6.37
N GLU A 147 18.18 -4.78 5.09
CA GLU A 147 19.16 -4.37 4.10
C GLU A 147 19.30 -2.85 3.98
N PHE A 148 18.19 -2.12 4.08
CA PHE A 148 18.14 -0.67 3.82
C PHE A 148 17.76 0.17 5.03
N GLY A 149 17.47 -0.43 6.19
CA GLY A 149 16.89 0.27 7.33
C GLY A 149 15.49 0.84 7.02
N PHE A 150 14.80 0.25 6.02
CA PHE A 150 13.50 0.73 5.59
C PHE A 150 12.45 0.55 6.67
N THR A 151 11.72 1.63 6.97
CA THR A 151 10.60 1.66 7.92
C THR A 151 9.44 2.43 7.30
N LEU A 152 8.22 2.11 7.73
CA LEU A 152 7.04 2.87 7.33
C LEU A 152 6.93 4.16 8.13
N SER A 153 6.53 5.23 7.48
CA SER A 153 6.12 6.46 8.16
C SER A 153 4.86 6.19 9.01
N PRO A 154 4.68 6.83 10.18
CA PRO A 154 3.45 6.70 10.95
C PRO A 154 2.22 7.01 10.09
N PHE A 155 1.16 6.22 10.23
CA PHE A 155 -0.04 6.36 9.39
C PHE A 155 -0.69 7.73 9.54
N SER A 156 -0.80 8.23 10.77
CA SER A 156 -1.31 9.58 11.08
C SER A 156 -0.52 10.70 10.40
N GLU A 157 0.81 10.62 10.40
CA GLU A 157 1.66 11.61 9.73
C GLU A 157 1.45 11.60 8.21
N SER A 158 1.30 10.41 7.63
CA SER A 158 1.02 10.23 6.21
C SER A 158 -0.34 10.82 5.80
N LEU A 159 -1.36 10.66 6.66
CA LEU A 159 -2.67 11.29 6.47
C LEU A 159 -2.57 12.84 6.47
N ILE A 160 -1.88 13.40 7.46
CA ILE A 160 -1.69 14.85 7.59
C ILE A 160 -0.92 15.40 6.39
N LYS A 161 0.17 14.74 6.00
CA LYS A 161 1.00 15.15 4.86
C LYS A 161 0.19 15.18 3.57
N HIS A 162 -0.58 14.12 3.28
CA HIS A 162 -1.44 14.07 2.09
C HIS A 162 -2.50 15.17 2.13
N ALA A 163 -3.20 15.36 3.26
CA ALA A 163 -4.20 16.40 3.40
C ALA A 163 -3.63 17.81 3.17
N ASN A 164 -2.42 18.08 3.66
CA ASN A 164 -1.75 19.37 3.44
C ASN A 164 -1.40 19.60 1.96
N ILE A 165 -0.98 18.57 1.23
CA ILE A 165 -0.74 18.67 -0.22
C ILE A 165 -2.04 19.01 -0.96
N LEU A 166 -3.15 18.34 -0.62
CA LEU A 166 -4.44 18.61 -1.26
C LEU A 166 -4.98 20.02 -0.95
N ARG A 167 -4.75 20.54 0.27
CA ARG A 167 -5.14 21.90 0.65
C ARG A 167 -4.33 23.01 -0.03
N SER A 168 -3.15 22.67 -0.57
CA SER A 168 -2.26 23.62 -1.24
C SER A 168 -2.49 23.73 -2.75
N GLN A 169 -3.35 22.89 -3.30
CA GLN A 169 -3.76 22.89 -4.72
C GLN A 169 -4.96 23.80 -4.97
#